data_80cb738397f1888e704fe478d51dfae5
#
_entry.id   80cb738397f1888e704fe478d51dfae5
#
_cell.length_a   1.000
_cell.length_b   1.000
_cell.length_c   1.000
_cell.angle_alpha   90.00
_cell.angle_beta   90.00
_cell.angle_gamma   90.00
#
_symmetry.space_group_name_H-M   'P 1'
#
loop_
_entity.id
_entity.type
_entity.pdbx_description
1 polymer ?
#
loop_
_entity_poly.entity_id
_entity_poly.type
_entity_poly.pdbx_seq_one_letter_code
_entity_poly.pdbx_strand_id
1 'polypeptide(L)'
;VIDVRSHGAAGDGRTDDSAALNAALRAAHDGGGGTVFLPAGVYCVSAPLGTPTGLARVCLTGDGERASTIMATADIAPIAGVWSESRIENLVIDAGGHGSPGVVAELDKSYLRHCRIRGWTDFGIRLNPTTDGLLNWIDDNFVEQGPGYGIHTTHHFYDSWIVNNNVGSTGPNLSVESGPLRILANHLNGTPTHNIELRGNKNLTIVANICEGSRREAIIYTMPAWLDADAPHVQIVANNITNGGKGAPDTYPAIGIYARDATHRVRGFNITGNLFACEDEGAGWSYAVSAEHVDDLSISGNQWGDHGFAVSPVRGAVTAGSRVVATVSGPLTLDAAPGIDYVYFLADGARPKMPAAQDNTNRYTLKNVGTRTMTVAGLVIEPGDVVDLVSDGSGWQQV
;
A
#
# COMPACT_ATOMS: atom_id res chain seq x y z
N VAL A 1 22.72 -26.13 -13.63
CA VAL A 1 23.05 -24.68 -13.69
C VAL A 1 23.63 -24.40 -15.06
N ILE A 2 23.11 -23.41 -15.73
CA ILE A 2 23.58 -22.90 -17.04
C ILE A 2 24.23 -21.54 -16.78
N ASP A 3 25.54 -21.45 -16.96
CA ASP A 3 26.23 -20.15 -16.99
C ASP A 3 25.96 -19.49 -18.35
N VAL A 4 25.42 -18.26 -18.35
CA VAL A 4 25.05 -17.54 -19.58
C VAL A 4 26.23 -17.31 -20.51
N ARG A 5 27.45 -17.27 -20.00
CA ARG A 5 28.67 -17.17 -20.81
C ARG A 5 28.88 -18.38 -21.70
N SER A 6 28.39 -19.57 -21.32
CA SER A 6 28.41 -20.76 -22.15
C SER A 6 27.50 -20.65 -23.39
N HIS A 7 26.57 -19.71 -23.38
CA HIS A 7 25.72 -19.34 -24.51
C HIS A 7 26.18 -18.08 -25.24
N GLY A 8 27.38 -17.57 -24.91
CA GLY A 8 27.99 -16.44 -25.57
C GLY A 8 27.70 -15.06 -24.96
N ALA A 9 27.12 -14.99 -23.78
CA ALA A 9 26.93 -13.72 -23.10
C ALA A 9 28.28 -13.14 -22.64
N ALA A 10 28.52 -11.86 -22.93
CA ALA A 10 29.75 -11.17 -22.58
C ALA A 10 29.72 -10.55 -21.18
N GLY A 11 28.63 -9.90 -20.81
CA GLY A 11 28.48 -9.20 -19.52
C GLY A 11 29.46 -8.03 -19.35
N ASP A 12 29.89 -7.40 -20.45
CA ASP A 12 30.94 -6.37 -20.53
C ASP A 12 30.38 -4.93 -20.52
N GLY A 13 29.04 -4.79 -20.42
CA GLY A 13 28.34 -3.49 -20.44
C GLY A 13 28.28 -2.82 -21.82
N ARG A 14 28.53 -3.54 -22.90
CA ARG A 14 28.57 -3.02 -24.30
C ARG A 14 27.91 -3.96 -25.30
N THR A 15 28.27 -5.24 -25.23
CA THR A 15 27.74 -6.29 -26.12
C THR A 15 26.28 -6.53 -25.83
N ASP A 16 25.46 -6.66 -26.86
CA ASP A 16 24.06 -7.07 -26.75
C ASP A 16 23.99 -8.56 -26.42
N ASP A 17 23.64 -8.85 -25.17
CA ASP A 17 23.55 -10.20 -24.63
C ASP A 17 22.14 -10.82 -24.75
N SER A 18 21.15 -10.11 -25.35
CA SER A 18 19.75 -10.54 -25.42
C SER A 18 19.58 -11.95 -25.98
N ALA A 19 20.26 -12.25 -27.07
CA ALA A 19 20.17 -13.55 -27.75
C ALA A 19 20.74 -14.67 -26.88
N ALA A 20 21.93 -14.44 -26.29
CA ALA A 20 22.62 -15.40 -25.43
C ALA A 20 21.81 -15.72 -24.15
N LEU A 21 21.31 -14.68 -23.48
CA LEU A 21 20.49 -14.82 -22.28
C LEU A 21 19.17 -15.56 -22.57
N ASN A 22 18.46 -15.18 -23.64
CA ASN A 22 17.24 -15.89 -24.03
C ASN A 22 17.50 -17.33 -24.48
N ALA A 23 18.66 -17.62 -25.11
CA ALA A 23 19.04 -18.99 -25.43
C ALA A 23 19.28 -19.84 -24.18
N ALA A 24 19.95 -19.28 -23.15
CA ALA A 24 20.15 -19.94 -21.87
C ALA A 24 18.82 -20.22 -21.14
N LEU A 25 17.91 -19.23 -21.15
CA LEU A 25 16.58 -19.36 -20.54
C LEU A 25 15.75 -20.46 -21.22
N ARG A 26 15.76 -20.50 -22.57
CA ARG A 26 15.09 -21.56 -23.34
C ARG A 26 15.70 -22.91 -23.07
N ALA A 27 17.03 -23.03 -23.04
CA ALA A 27 17.71 -24.29 -22.75
C ALA A 27 17.35 -24.82 -21.37
N ALA A 28 17.21 -23.96 -20.37
CA ALA A 28 16.74 -24.36 -19.03
C ALA A 28 15.28 -24.82 -19.06
N HIS A 29 14.40 -24.10 -19.75
CA HIS A 29 12.99 -24.44 -19.88
C HIS A 29 12.79 -25.77 -20.61
N ASP A 30 13.42 -25.95 -21.76
CA ASP A 30 13.33 -27.13 -22.62
C ASP A 30 13.92 -28.38 -21.92
N GLY A 31 14.91 -28.17 -21.06
CA GLY A 31 15.47 -29.18 -20.17
C GLY A 31 14.58 -29.59 -19.00
N GLY A 32 13.37 -29.05 -18.92
CA GLY A 32 12.42 -29.34 -17.85
C GLY A 32 12.57 -28.45 -16.61
N GLY A 33 13.35 -27.38 -16.70
CA GLY A 33 13.65 -26.43 -15.63
C GLY A 33 15.13 -26.41 -15.28
N GLY A 34 15.52 -25.38 -14.53
CA GLY A 34 16.91 -25.26 -14.09
C GLY A 34 17.31 -23.83 -13.74
N THR A 35 18.57 -23.68 -13.32
CA THR A 35 19.13 -22.37 -12.96
C THR A 35 19.91 -21.81 -14.14
N VAL A 36 19.58 -20.60 -14.53
CA VAL A 36 20.33 -19.73 -15.44
C VAL A 36 21.08 -18.71 -14.60
N PHE A 37 22.38 -18.81 -14.60
CA PHE A 37 23.27 -18.03 -13.74
C PHE A 37 23.98 -16.94 -14.53
N LEU A 38 23.89 -15.70 -14.02
CA LEU A 38 24.59 -14.52 -14.52
C LEU A 38 25.75 -14.21 -13.57
N PRO A 39 27.00 -14.55 -13.90
CA PRO A 39 28.15 -14.05 -13.14
C PRO A 39 28.18 -12.53 -13.06
N ALA A 40 28.94 -11.98 -12.10
CA ALA A 40 29.13 -10.56 -11.97
C ALA A 40 29.50 -9.89 -13.31
N GLY A 41 28.75 -8.84 -13.68
CA GLY A 41 28.90 -8.14 -14.95
C GLY A 41 27.69 -7.30 -15.30
N VAL A 42 27.77 -6.58 -16.42
CA VAL A 42 26.66 -5.79 -16.98
C VAL A 42 26.26 -6.37 -18.31
N TYR A 43 25.09 -6.99 -18.35
CA TYR A 43 24.51 -7.63 -19.54
C TYR A 43 23.55 -6.67 -20.20
N CYS A 44 23.98 -6.08 -21.32
CA CYS A 44 23.15 -5.18 -22.11
C CYS A 44 22.10 -5.96 -22.89
N VAL A 45 20.85 -5.48 -22.91
CA VAL A 45 19.77 -6.12 -23.63
C VAL A 45 19.00 -5.10 -24.47
N SER A 46 18.82 -5.40 -25.75
CA SER A 46 17.98 -4.65 -26.69
C SER A 46 16.63 -5.33 -26.96
N ALA A 47 16.44 -6.55 -26.43
CA ALA A 47 15.19 -7.30 -26.46
C ALA A 47 14.87 -7.88 -25.08
N PRO A 48 13.59 -8.00 -24.73
CA PRO A 48 13.16 -8.53 -23.43
C PRO A 48 13.68 -9.95 -23.15
N LEU A 49 14.00 -10.20 -21.89
CA LEU A 49 14.27 -11.56 -21.39
C LEU A 49 12.95 -12.19 -20.93
N GLY A 50 12.68 -13.38 -21.43
CA GLY A 50 11.44 -14.11 -21.28
C GLY A 50 10.73 -14.28 -22.63
N THR A 51 9.68 -15.08 -22.63
CA THR A 51 8.93 -15.39 -23.85
C THR A 51 7.44 -15.20 -23.68
N PRO A 52 6.70 -14.78 -24.73
CA PRO A 52 5.24 -14.73 -24.66
C PRO A 52 4.59 -16.11 -24.43
N THR A 53 5.26 -17.17 -24.85
CA THR A 53 4.78 -18.55 -24.66
C THR A 53 5.08 -19.14 -23.28
N GLY A 54 5.86 -18.39 -22.48
CA GLY A 54 6.16 -18.72 -21.11
C GLY A 54 7.46 -19.48 -20.89
N LEU A 55 7.99 -19.26 -19.69
CA LEU A 55 9.09 -20.02 -19.09
C LEU A 55 8.56 -20.72 -17.85
N ALA A 56 8.84 -22.00 -17.68
CA ALA A 56 8.43 -22.74 -16.51
C ALA A 56 9.63 -23.38 -15.80
N ARG A 57 9.61 -23.32 -14.44
CA ARG A 57 10.62 -23.94 -13.56
C ARG A 57 12.05 -23.44 -13.81
N VAL A 58 12.17 -22.18 -14.23
CA VAL A 58 13.45 -21.52 -14.48
C VAL A 58 13.79 -20.61 -13.32
N CYS A 59 15.01 -20.71 -12.81
CA CYS A 59 15.58 -19.78 -11.86
C CYS A 59 16.60 -18.89 -12.58
N LEU A 60 16.25 -17.63 -12.84
CA LEU A 60 17.19 -16.62 -13.32
C LEU A 60 17.83 -15.94 -12.12
N THR A 61 19.14 -16.11 -11.93
CA THR A 61 19.85 -15.59 -10.75
C THR A 61 21.22 -15.00 -11.09
N GLY A 62 21.64 -14.04 -10.34
CA GLY A 62 22.97 -13.43 -10.43
C GLY A 62 23.85 -13.66 -9.19
N ASP A 63 25.05 -13.09 -9.22
CA ASP A 63 25.98 -13.06 -8.05
C ASP A 63 25.51 -12.13 -6.93
N GLY A 64 24.45 -11.37 -7.12
CA GLY A 64 23.85 -10.48 -6.13
C GLY A 64 23.25 -9.22 -6.74
N GLU A 65 22.40 -8.57 -5.94
CA GLU A 65 21.65 -7.35 -6.30
C GLU A 65 22.52 -6.11 -6.61
N ARG A 66 23.83 -6.23 -6.59
CA ARG A 66 24.81 -5.18 -6.92
C ARG A 66 25.91 -5.66 -7.85
N ALA A 67 25.94 -6.94 -8.17
CA ALA A 67 27.02 -7.56 -8.92
C ALA A 67 26.64 -7.91 -10.35
N SER A 68 25.45 -8.46 -10.56
CA SER A 68 24.97 -8.87 -11.88
C SER A 68 23.84 -7.93 -12.32
N THR A 69 24.08 -7.19 -13.41
CA THR A 69 23.13 -6.21 -13.95
C THR A 69 22.61 -6.64 -15.31
N ILE A 70 21.28 -6.66 -15.46
CA ILE A 70 20.61 -6.69 -16.76
C ILE A 70 20.20 -5.26 -17.08
N MET A 71 20.74 -4.67 -18.14
CA MET A 71 20.53 -3.27 -18.50
C MET A 71 19.90 -3.14 -19.88
N ALA A 72 18.74 -2.52 -19.95
CA ALA A 72 18.11 -2.19 -21.22
C ALA A 72 18.92 -1.14 -22.01
N THR A 73 19.08 -1.35 -23.30
CA THR A 73 19.72 -0.41 -24.24
C THR A 73 18.73 0.11 -25.27
N ALA A 74 17.47 -0.26 -25.16
CA ALA A 74 16.35 0.16 -26.01
C ALA A 74 15.10 0.37 -25.15
N ASP A 75 14.05 0.90 -25.75
CA ASP A 75 12.75 1.09 -25.09
C ASP A 75 12.01 -0.24 -24.91
N ILE A 76 12.45 -1.02 -23.93
CA ILE A 76 11.95 -2.35 -23.59
C ILE A 76 11.92 -2.54 -22.09
N ALA A 77 11.06 -3.42 -21.61
CA ALA A 77 11.21 -3.99 -20.26
C ALA A 77 12.30 -5.06 -20.28
N PRO A 78 13.40 -4.93 -19.52
CA PRO A 78 14.47 -5.96 -19.50
C PRO A 78 13.96 -7.36 -19.18
N ILE A 79 12.98 -7.46 -18.29
CA ILE A 79 12.29 -8.72 -17.94
C ILE A 79 10.84 -8.61 -18.39
N ALA A 80 10.39 -9.56 -19.20
CA ALA A 80 9.02 -9.60 -19.69
C ALA A 80 8.49 -11.03 -19.89
N GLY A 81 7.18 -11.14 -20.22
CA GLY A 81 6.54 -12.41 -20.59
C GLY A 81 6.06 -13.23 -19.37
N VAL A 82 5.78 -14.50 -19.65
CA VAL A 82 5.15 -15.43 -18.70
C VAL A 82 6.20 -16.24 -17.95
N TRP A 83 6.10 -16.30 -16.63
CA TRP A 83 6.99 -17.05 -15.74
C TRP A 83 6.16 -17.88 -14.78
N SER A 84 6.21 -19.20 -14.92
CA SER A 84 5.47 -20.15 -14.09
C SER A 84 6.41 -21.01 -13.26
N GLU A 85 6.10 -21.23 -11.98
CA GLU A 85 6.92 -22.02 -11.07
C GLU A 85 8.41 -21.60 -11.08
N SER A 86 8.67 -20.28 -11.28
CA SER A 86 9.97 -19.75 -11.63
C SER A 86 10.47 -18.76 -10.59
N ARG A 87 11.75 -18.38 -10.69
CA ARG A 87 12.36 -17.37 -9.83
C ARG A 87 13.22 -16.41 -10.63
N ILE A 88 13.12 -15.12 -10.28
CA ILE A 88 13.98 -14.05 -10.76
C ILE A 88 14.57 -13.43 -9.51
N GLU A 89 15.89 -13.56 -9.33
CA GLU A 89 16.48 -13.21 -8.04
C GLU A 89 17.94 -12.77 -8.13
N ASN A 90 18.38 -11.98 -7.12
CA ASN A 90 19.78 -11.57 -6.95
C ASN A 90 20.36 -10.78 -8.14
N LEU A 91 19.61 -9.84 -8.68
CA LEU A 91 19.95 -9.08 -9.88
C LEU A 91 19.73 -7.57 -9.70
N VAL A 92 20.50 -6.77 -10.44
CA VAL A 92 20.06 -5.43 -10.85
C VAL A 92 19.28 -5.56 -12.15
N ILE A 93 18.09 -4.98 -12.20
CA ILE A 93 17.26 -4.83 -13.40
C ILE A 93 17.15 -3.34 -13.68
N ASP A 94 17.87 -2.87 -14.69
CA ASP A 94 18.00 -1.47 -15.07
C ASP A 94 17.29 -1.21 -16.40
N ALA A 95 16.22 -0.44 -16.37
CA ALA A 95 15.46 -0.08 -17.57
C ALA A 95 16.15 0.98 -18.44
N GLY A 96 17.33 1.48 -18.01
CA GLY A 96 18.18 2.36 -18.81
C GLY A 96 17.62 3.78 -19.03
N GLY A 97 16.49 4.14 -18.45
CA GLY A 97 15.85 5.45 -18.65
C GLY A 97 15.21 5.64 -20.03
N HIS A 98 14.96 4.58 -20.78
CA HIS A 98 14.46 4.61 -22.17
C HIS A 98 12.93 4.68 -22.33
N GLY A 99 12.17 4.94 -21.28
CA GLY A 99 10.72 5.10 -21.39
C GLY A 99 9.89 3.86 -21.01
N SER A 100 10.53 2.77 -20.61
CA SER A 100 9.90 1.48 -20.37
C SER A 100 9.83 1.08 -18.90
N PRO A 101 8.98 0.11 -18.56
CA PRO A 101 9.01 -0.57 -17.26
C PRO A 101 10.32 -1.32 -17.02
N GLY A 102 10.66 -1.52 -15.72
CA GLY A 102 11.75 -2.42 -15.34
C GLY A 102 11.39 -3.89 -15.54
N VAL A 103 10.20 -4.27 -15.06
CA VAL A 103 9.67 -5.64 -15.18
C VAL A 103 8.21 -5.55 -15.66
N VAL A 104 7.86 -6.31 -16.70
CA VAL A 104 6.47 -6.57 -17.12
C VAL A 104 6.25 -8.07 -17.20
N ALA A 105 5.73 -8.66 -16.17
CA ALA A 105 5.65 -10.11 -16.08
C ALA A 105 4.23 -10.61 -15.73
N GLU A 106 3.91 -11.77 -16.28
CA GLU A 106 2.82 -12.63 -15.85
C GLU A 106 3.43 -13.72 -14.99
N LEU A 107 3.22 -13.65 -13.70
CA LEU A 107 3.77 -14.60 -12.73
C LEU A 107 2.69 -15.59 -12.29
N ASP A 108 3.05 -16.88 -12.22
CA ASP A 108 2.26 -17.93 -11.59
C ASP A 108 3.16 -18.81 -10.71
N LYS A 109 2.85 -18.95 -9.42
CA LYS A 109 3.64 -19.70 -8.42
C LYS A 109 5.12 -19.34 -8.44
N SER A 110 5.41 -18.05 -8.59
CA SER A 110 6.75 -17.55 -8.92
C SER A 110 7.22 -16.52 -7.91
N TYR A 111 8.54 -16.27 -7.95
CA TYR A 111 9.19 -15.29 -7.08
C TYR A 111 9.94 -14.23 -7.89
N LEU A 112 9.76 -12.97 -7.52
CA LEU A 112 10.65 -11.87 -7.88
C LEU A 112 11.22 -11.33 -6.59
N ARG A 113 12.50 -11.58 -6.33
CA ARG A 113 13.07 -11.27 -5.02
C ARG A 113 14.55 -10.90 -5.04
N HIS A 114 14.99 -10.18 -3.99
CA HIS A 114 16.37 -9.75 -3.82
C HIS A 114 16.91 -9.05 -5.09
N CYS A 115 16.04 -8.28 -5.75
CA CYS A 115 16.41 -7.54 -6.94
C CYS A 115 16.42 -6.04 -6.66
N ARG A 116 17.30 -5.33 -7.37
CA ARG A 116 17.27 -3.87 -7.44
C ARG A 116 16.75 -3.45 -8.80
N ILE A 117 15.55 -2.84 -8.83
CA ILE A 117 14.89 -2.38 -10.05
C ILE A 117 15.01 -0.86 -10.11
N ARG A 118 15.53 -0.34 -11.24
CA ARG A 118 15.76 1.09 -11.42
C ARG A 118 15.67 1.54 -12.88
N GLY A 119 15.67 2.87 -13.08
CA GLY A 119 15.75 3.47 -14.41
C GLY A 119 14.48 3.35 -15.26
N TRP A 120 13.34 2.99 -14.66
CA TRP A 120 12.05 2.96 -15.36
C TRP A 120 11.44 4.36 -15.48
N THR A 121 10.50 4.52 -16.42
CA THR A 121 9.75 5.76 -16.58
C THR A 121 8.26 5.59 -16.26
N ASP A 122 7.69 4.42 -16.50
CA ASP A 122 6.27 4.12 -16.31
C ASP A 122 6.02 3.25 -15.06
N PHE A 123 6.59 2.04 -15.03
CA PHE A 123 6.46 1.11 -13.91
C PHE A 123 7.82 0.51 -13.53
N GLY A 124 8.13 0.45 -12.25
CA GLY A 124 9.25 -0.37 -11.77
C GLY A 124 8.97 -1.85 -11.98
N ILE A 125 7.87 -2.32 -11.43
CA ILE A 125 7.35 -3.68 -11.60
C ILE A 125 5.88 -3.57 -12.00
N ARG A 126 5.52 -4.15 -13.13
CA ARG A 126 4.13 -4.32 -13.57
C ARG A 126 3.79 -5.79 -13.69
N LEU A 127 2.83 -6.24 -12.88
CA LEU A 127 2.32 -7.60 -12.88
C LEU A 127 0.92 -7.58 -13.50
N ASN A 128 0.83 -8.07 -14.73
CA ASN A 128 -0.39 -7.98 -15.54
C ASN A 128 -0.73 -9.32 -16.20
N PRO A 129 -0.98 -10.37 -15.40
CA PRO A 129 -1.33 -11.67 -15.98
C PRO A 129 -2.59 -11.58 -16.82
N THR A 130 -2.59 -12.26 -17.96
CA THR A 130 -3.75 -12.40 -18.86
C THR A 130 -4.68 -13.51 -18.40
N THR A 131 -4.16 -14.42 -17.59
CA THR A 131 -4.89 -15.46 -16.86
C THR A 131 -4.56 -15.33 -15.37
N ASP A 132 -5.24 -16.10 -14.52
CA ASP A 132 -5.01 -16.01 -13.08
C ASP A 132 -3.57 -16.35 -12.70
N GLY A 133 -2.83 -15.38 -12.23
CA GLY A 133 -1.50 -15.50 -11.65
C GLY A 133 -1.60 -15.66 -10.14
N LEU A 134 -1.34 -16.87 -9.65
CA LEU A 134 -1.57 -17.24 -8.25
C LEU A 134 -0.27 -17.50 -7.51
N LEU A 135 -0.30 -17.33 -6.17
CA LEU A 135 0.75 -17.77 -5.25
C LEU A 135 2.13 -17.22 -5.64
N ASN A 136 2.21 -15.91 -5.83
CA ASN A 136 3.44 -15.22 -6.17
C ASN A 136 4.01 -14.46 -4.99
N TRP A 137 5.31 -14.30 -4.96
CA TRP A 137 6.03 -13.49 -3.96
C TRP A 137 6.86 -12.42 -4.65
N ILE A 138 6.55 -11.17 -4.34
CA ILE A 138 7.35 -9.99 -4.67
C ILE A 138 8.03 -9.60 -3.36
N ASP A 139 9.26 -10.07 -3.15
CA ASP A 139 9.87 -10.13 -1.83
C ASP A 139 11.27 -9.52 -1.83
N ASP A 140 11.54 -8.66 -0.83
CA ASP A 140 12.86 -8.08 -0.55
C ASP A 140 13.53 -7.43 -1.77
N ASN A 141 12.75 -6.61 -2.50
CA ASN A 141 13.27 -5.86 -3.64
C ASN A 141 13.48 -4.39 -3.27
N PHE A 142 14.48 -3.77 -3.88
CA PHE A 142 14.67 -2.33 -3.95
C PHE A 142 14.11 -1.82 -5.27
N VAL A 143 13.05 -1.03 -5.24
CA VAL A 143 12.38 -0.46 -6.41
C VAL A 143 12.48 1.06 -6.31
N GLU A 144 13.46 1.64 -6.99
CA GLU A 144 13.85 3.04 -6.79
C GLU A 144 14.36 3.72 -8.08
N GLN A 145 14.38 5.06 -8.07
CA GLN A 145 14.95 5.86 -9.17
C GLN A 145 14.16 5.76 -10.49
N GLY A 146 12.83 5.79 -10.38
CA GLY A 146 11.96 5.88 -11.54
C GLY A 146 10.76 6.81 -11.32
N PRO A 147 10.32 7.57 -12.35
CA PRO A 147 9.28 8.59 -12.20
C PRO A 147 7.84 8.03 -12.15
N GLY A 148 7.62 6.81 -12.55
CA GLY A 148 6.30 6.18 -12.59
C GLY A 148 5.94 5.42 -11.31
N TYR A 149 5.06 4.48 -11.45
CA TYR A 149 4.63 3.58 -10.36
C TYR A 149 5.79 2.69 -9.90
N GLY A 150 5.90 2.47 -8.60
CA GLY A 150 6.88 1.51 -8.07
C GLY A 150 6.49 0.07 -8.42
N ILE A 151 5.47 -0.47 -7.75
CA ILE A 151 4.90 -1.81 -8.04
C ILE A 151 3.43 -1.63 -8.39
N HIS A 152 3.03 -2.15 -9.54
CA HIS A 152 1.66 -2.14 -10.02
C HIS A 152 1.16 -3.55 -10.31
N THR A 153 -0.01 -3.91 -9.76
CA THR A 153 -0.70 -5.16 -10.06
C THR A 153 -2.02 -4.86 -10.75
N THR A 154 -2.30 -5.56 -11.84
CA THR A 154 -3.58 -5.49 -12.54
C THR A 154 -4.48 -6.66 -12.14
N HIS A 155 -5.66 -6.77 -12.77
CA HIS A 155 -6.58 -7.89 -12.58
C HIS A 155 -5.88 -9.25 -12.76
N HIS A 156 -6.42 -10.30 -12.17
CA HIS A 156 -5.91 -11.66 -12.24
C HIS A 156 -4.61 -11.95 -11.45
N PHE A 157 -4.08 -11.01 -10.68
CA PHE A 157 -2.96 -11.26 -9.77
C PHE A 157 -3.49 -11.54 -8.36
N TYR A 158 -3.66 -12.82 -7.99
CA TYR A 158 -4.38 -13.25 -6.79
C TYR A 158 -3.53 -14.07 -5.82
N ASP A 159 -4.02 -14.23 -4.58
CA ASP A 159 -3.44 -15.07 -3.53
C ASP A 159 -1.93 -14.93 -3.38
N SER A 160 -1.44 -13.70 -3.51
CA SER A 160 -0.03 -13.40 -3.64
C SER A 160 0.45 -12.46 -2.52
N TRP A 161 1.77 -12.29 -2.43
CA TRP A 161 2.44 -11.50 -1.40
C TRP A 161 3.32 -10.43 -2.00
N ILE A 162 3.20 -9.20 -1.49
CA ILE A 162 4.12 -8.08 -1.70
C ILE A 162 4.74 -7.80 -0.33
N VAL A 163 5.97 -8.22 -0.10
CA VAL A 163 6.53 -8.30 1.25
C VAL A 163 7.99 -7.83 1.31
N ASN A 164 8.36 -7.14 2.39
CA ASN A 164 9.73 -6.66 2.67
C ASN A 164 10.36 -5.77 1.58
N ASN A 165 9.59 -5.22 0.65
CA ASN A 165 10.17 -4.37 -0.39
C ASN A 165 10.45 -2.96 0.13
N ASN A 166 11.52 -2.35 -0.36
CA ASN A 166 11.80 -0.94 -0.23
C ASN A 166 11.43 -0.25 -1.55
N VAL A 167 10.41 0.59 -1.52
CA VAL A 167 9.87 1.22 -2.73
C VAL A 167 9.86 2.72 -2.58
N GLY A 168 10.65 3.38 -3.40
CA GLY A 168 10.67 4.84 -3.53
C GLY A 168 10.48 5.23 -4.99
N SER A 169 9.41 5.95 -5.32
CA SER A 169 9.06 6.31 -6.69
C SER A 169 8.43 7.69 -6.75
N THR A 170 8.32 8.26 -7.94
CA THR A 170 7.65 9.54 -8.16
C THR A 170 6.17 9.40 -8.51
N GLY A 171 5.66 8.18 -8.74
CA GLY A 171 4.23 7.84 -8.75
C GLY A 171 3.82 7.16 -7.44
N PRO A 172 2.68 6.49 -7.37
CA PRO A 172 2.36 5.64 -6.23
C PRO A 172 3.44 4.58 -6.00
N ASN A 173 3.84 4.35 -4.73
CA ASN A 173 4.79 3.28 -4.46
C ASN A 173 4.19 1.91 -4.80
N LEU A 174 2.97 1.65 -4.33
CA LEU A 174 2.18 0.48 -4.72
C LEU A 174 0.86 0.93 -5.33
N SER A 175 0.48 0.36 -6.47
CA SER A 175 -0.86 0.50 -7.06
C SER A 175 -1.44 -0.88 -7.32
N VAL A 176 -2.58 -1.17 -6.69
CA VAL A 176 -3.13 -2.51 -6.61
C VAL A 176 -4.56 -2.52 -7.12
N GLU A 177 -4.81 -3.30 -8.18
CA GLU A 177 -6.13 -3.48 -8.79
C GLU A 177 -6.63 -4.93 -8.67
N SER A 178 -6.07 -5.71 -7.77
CA SER A 178 -6.30 -7.14 -7.61
C SER A 178 -6.42 -7.55 -6.15
N GLY A 179 -6.67 -8.81 -5.91
CA GLY A 179 -6.74 -9.46 -4.60
C GLY A 179 -7.51 -10.78 -4.70
N PRO A 180 -7.34 -11.68 -3.73
CA PRO A 180 -6.67 -11.52 -2.42
C PRO A 180 -5.17 -11.26 -2.48
N LEU A 181 -4.70 -10.28 -1.71
CA LEU A 181 -3.27 -9.98 -1.58
C LEU A 181 -2.88 -9.70 -0.12
N ARG A 182 -1.62 -9.97 0.18
CA ARG A 182 -0.97 -9.60 1.43
C ARG A 182 0.16 -8.63 1.15
N ILE A 183 0.05 -7.42 1.72
CA ILE A 183 1.01 -6.32 1.60
C ILE A 183 1.63 -6.15 2.99
N LEU A 184 2.83 -6.70 3.20
CA LEU A 184 3.38 -6.89 4.53
C LEU A 184 4.78 -6.32 4.64
N ALA A 185 5.06 -5.59 5.72
CA ALA A 185 6.40 -5.17 6.10
C ALA A 185 7.20 -4.42 5.01
N ASN A 186 6.52 -3.75 4.08
CA ASN A 186 7.20 -2.94 3.07
C ASN A 186 7.57 -1.57 3.63
N HIS A 187 8.67 -1.01 3.16
CA HIS A 187 9.03 0.39 3.37
C HIS A 187 8.72 1.19 2.10
N LEU A 188 7.69 2.02 2.17
CA LEU A 188 7.14 2.80 1.07
C LEU A 188 7.40 4.27 1.34
N ASN A 189 8.24 4.92 0.57
CA ASN A 189 8.72 6.26 0.89
C ASN A 189 8.73 7.23 -0.30
N GLY A 190 8.65 8.52 0.03
CA GLY A 190 9.00 9.63 -0.86
C GLY A 190 8.20 9.67 -2.17
N THR A 191 6.87 9.69 -2.12
CA THR A 191 6.03 9.75 -3.32
C THR A 191 5.29 11.11 -3.45
N PRO A 192 5.15 11.67 -4.67
CA PRO A 192 4.32 12.85 -4.90
C PRO A 192 2.81 12.57 -4.84
N THR A 193 2.41 11.32 -4.73
CA THR A 193 1.01 10.89 -4.63
C THR A 193 0.78 10.05 -3.39
N HIS A 194 0.60 8.76 -3.52
CA HIS A 194 0.20 7.82 -2.46
C HIS A 194 1.26 6.76 -2.22
N ASN A 195 1.46 6.32 -0.97
CA ASN A 195 2.26 5.13 -0.74
C ASN A 195 1.53 3.88 -1.23
N ILE A 196 0.23 3.76 -0.96
CA ILE A 196 -0.58 2.63 -1.44
C ILE A 196 -1.87 3.16 -2.08
N GLU A 197 -2.07 2.84 -3.34
CA GLU A 197 -3.29 3.09 -4.08
C GLU A 197 -4.02 1.77 -4.34
N LEU A 198 -5.30 1.70 -3.94
CA LEU A 198 -6.15 0.53 -4.04
C LEU A 198 -7.35 0.83 -4.93
N ARG A 199 -7.66 -0.07 -5.88
CA ARG A 199 -8.77 0.10 -6.82
C ARG A 199 -9.53 -1.20 -7.02
N GLY A 200 -10.78 -1.28 -6.56
CA GLY A 200 -11.65 -2.43 -6.79
C GLY A 200 -11.12 -3.77 -6.27
N ASN A 201 -10.53 -3.76 -5.12
CA ASN A 201 -9.82 -4.91 -4.54
C ASN A 201 -10.76 -5.81 -3.73
N LYS A 202 -10.29 -7.05 -3.47
CA LYS A 202 -10.95 -8.01 -2.59
C LYS A 202 -9.96 -8.67 -1.64
N ASN A 203 -10.34 -8.79 -0.35
CA ASN A 203 -9.61 -9.53 0.68
C ASN A 203 -8.13 -9.09 0.80
N LEU A 204 -7.92 -7.80 1.01
CA LEU A 204 -6.57 -7.27 1.21
C LEU A 204 -6.19 -7.27 2.69
N THR A 205 -4.93 -7.64 2.94
CA THR A 205 -4.30 -7.54 4.26
C THR A 205 -3.06 -6.65 4.14
N ILE A 206 -3.09 -5.46 4.75
CA ILE A 206 -2.03 -4.43 4.71
C ILE A 206 -1.50 -4.28 6.13
N VAL A 207 -0.34 -4.89 6.43
CA VAL A 207 0.13 -5.04 7.80
C VAL A 207 1.60 -4.70 7.94
N ALA A 208 1.94 -4.00 9.02
CA ALA A 208 3.30 -3.70 9.44
C ALA A 208 4.14 -2.95 8.38
N ASN A 209 3.50 -2.24 7.45
CA ASN A 209 4.24 -1.43 6.48
C ASN A 209 4.63 -0.08 7.10
N ILE A 210 5.73 0.47 6.62
CA ILE A 210 6.11 1.87 6.83
C ILE A 210 5.67 2.63 5.59
N CYS A 211 4.71 3.55 5.74
CA CYS A 211 4.22 4.44 4.70
C CYS A 211 4.67 5.86 5.03
N GLU A 212 5.69 6.36 4.36
CA GLU A 212 6.34 7.62 4.71
C GLU A 212 6.38 8.61 3.56
N GLY A 213 6.21 9.89 3.89
CA GLY A 213 6.53 11.01 3.01
C GLY A 213 5.68 11.13 1.75
N SER A 214 4.44 10.63 1.75
CA SER A 214 3.49 10.89 0.66
C SER A 214 3.13 12.38 0.57
N ARG A 215 2.89 12.89 -0.64
CA ARG A 215 2.41 14.27 -0.79
C ARG A 215 0.90 14.41 -0.70
N ARG A 216 0.18 13.30 -0.81
CA ARG A 216 -1.27 13.19 -0.65
C ARG A 216 -1.57 12.15 0.43
N GLU A 217 -2.66 11.41 0.31
CA GLU A 217 -2.99 10.29 1.19
C GLU A 217 -1.85 9.26 1.22
N ALA A 218 -1.54 8.70 2.38
CA ALA A 218 -0.60 7.59 2.43
C ALA A 218 -1.24 6.32 1.85
N ILE A 219 -2.48 6.04 2.23
CA ILE A 219 -3.26 4.92 1.68
C ILE A 219 -4.57 5.46 1.13
N ILE A 220 -4.88 5.17 -0.11
CA ILE A 220 -6.15 5.54 -0.73
C ILE A 220 -6.85 4.31 -1.32
N TYR A 221 -8.14 4.20 -1.08
CA TYR A 221 -9.05 3.33 -1.82
C TYR A 221 -10.00 4.17 -2.65
N THR A 222 -10.09 3.85 -3.93
CA THR A 222 -11.08 4.44 -4.84
C THR A 222 -11.88 3.36 -5.54
N MET A 223 -13.20 3.49 -5.51
CA MET A 223 -14.10 2.58 -6.21
C MET A 223 -14.06 2.87 -7.72
N PRO A 224 -13.66 1.91 -8.57
CA PRO A 224 -13.65 2.12 -10.01
C PRO A 224 -15.04 2.32 -10.59
N ALA A 225 -15.13 3.06 -11.72
CA ALA A 225 -16.39 3.37 -12.36
C ALA A 225 -17.13 2.13 -12.93
N TRP A 226 -16.42 1.04 -13.16
CA TRP A 226 -16.97 -0.23 -13.68
C TRP A 226 -17.58 -1.14 -12.59
N LEU A 227 -17.40 -0.80 -11.30
CA LEU A 227 -18.03 -1.53 -10.19
C LEU A 227 -19.33 -0.87 -9.77
N ASP A 228 -20.38 -1.65 -9.58
CA ASP A 228 -21.67 -1.18 -9.05
C ASP A 228 -21.73 -1.25 -7.52
N ALA A 229 -21.09 -2.24 -6.93
CA ALA A 229 -20.89 -2.37 -5.49
C ALA A 229 -19.58 -3.06 -5.22
N ASP A 230 -18.93 -2.74 -4.11
CA ASP A 230 -17.68 -3.38 -3.73
C ASP A 230 -17.69 -3.76 -2.25
N ALA A 231 -17.19 -4.97 -1.97
CA ALA A 231 -16.96 -5.47 -0.62
C ALA A 231 -15.51 -5.94 -0.51
N PRO A 232 -14.56 -5.00 -0.49
CA PRO A 232 -13.14 -5.32 -0.59
C PRO A 232 -12.59 -6.06 0.62
N HIS A 233 -13.24 -6.00 1.80
CA HIS A 233 -12.76 -6.63 3.03
C HIS A 233 -11.29 -6.34 3.29
N VAL A 234 -10.94 -5.05 3.42
CA VAL A 234 -9.58 -4.57 3.60
C VAL A 234 -9.23 -4.49 5.08
N GLN A 235 -8.10 -5.06 5.45
CA GLN A 235 -7.50 -4.91 6.77
C GLN A 235 -6.24 -4.04 6.68
N ILE A 236 -6.22 -2.93 7.39
CA ILE A 236 -5.08 -2.01 7.52
C ILE A 236 -4.65 -2.02 8.98
N VAL A 237 -3.61 -2.79 9.30
CA VAL A 237 -3.30 -3.17 10.67
C VAL A 237 -1.83 -2.93 11.01
N ALA A 238 -1.56 -2.31 12.15
CA ALA A 238 -0.21 -2.13 12.68
C ALA A 238 0.80 -1.48 11.70
N ASN A 239 0.33 -0.62 10.80
CA ASN A 239 1.22 0.12 9.92
C ASN A 239 1.73 1.39 10.61
N ASN A 240 2.94 1.79 10.25
CA ASN A 240 3.51 3.08 10.62
C ASN A 240 3.31 4.05 9.45
N ILE A 241 2.44 5.04 9.64
CA ILE A 241 2.02 6.00 8.60
C ILE A 241 2.51 7.38 9.03
N THR A 242 3.55 7.87 8.37
CA THR A 242 4.28 9.03 8.87
C THR A 242 4.61 10.07 7.81
N ASN A 243 4.75 11.31 8.25
CA ASN A 243 5.34 12.41 7.48
C ASN A 243 4.72 12.64 6.09
N GLY A 244 3.41 12.42 5.95
CA GLY A 244 2.70 12.59 4.68
C GLY A 244 1.95 13.92 4.59
N GLY A 245 1.13 14.05 3.53
CA GLY A 245 0.39 15.29 3.25
C GLY A 245 1.27 16.46 2.80
N LYS A 246 2.55 16.23 2.51
CA LYS A 246 3.55 17.29 2.18
C LYS A 246 3.21 18.11 0.94
N GLY A 247 2.29 17.67 0.10
CA GLY A 247 1.85 18.43 -1.08
C GLY A 247 0.98 19.64 -0.74
N ALA A 248 0.15 19.48 0.28
CA ALA A 248 -0.73 20.50 0.84
C ALA A 248 -1.07 20.08 2.28
N PRO A 249 -0.30 20.55 3.27
CA PRO A 249 -0.54 20.22 4.68
C PRO A 249 -1.99 20.44 5.08
N ASP A 250 -2.51 19.57 5.94
CA ASP A 250 -3.88 19.63 6.47
C ASP A 250 -5.02 19.53 5.42
N THR A 251 -4.69 19.10 4.20
CA THR A 251 -5.67 18.98 3.11
C THR A 251 -6.12 17.54 2.90
N TYR A 252 -5.19 16.59 2.86
CA TYR A 252 -5.46 15.19 2.59
C TYR A 252 -5.55 14.38 3.89
N PRO A 253 -6.40 13.35 3.97
CA PRO A 253 -6.35 12.38 5.08
C PRO A 253 -5.14 11.45 4.93
N ALA A 254 -4.71 10.81 6.02
CA ALA A 254 -3.69 9.78 5.94
C ALA A 254 -4.22 8.53 5.24
N ILE A 255 -5.44 8.11 5.55
CA ILE A 255 -6.17 7.05 4.86
C ILE A 255 -7.45 7.63 4.27
N GLY A 256 -7.61 7.56 2.96
CA GLY A 256 -8.83 7.94 2.23
C GLY A 256 -9.57 6.73 1.69
N ILE A 257 -10.88 6.64 1.93
CA ILE A 257 -11.73 5.56 1.39
C ILE A 257 -12.92 6.21 0.70
N TYR A 258 -12.94 6.12 -0.62
CA TYR A 258 -13.91 6.83 -1.43
C TYR A 258 -14.68 5.85 -2.32
N ALA A 259 -15.95 5.63 -1.96
CA ALA A 259 -16.92 5.05 -2.88
C ALA A 259 -17.34 6.08 -3.91
N ARG A 260 -18.00 5.65 -4.98
CA ARG A 260 -18.36 6.52 -6.08
C ARG A 260 -19.46 7.53 -5.71
N ASP A 261 -20.46 7.09 -4.97
CA ASP A 261 -21.60 7.92 -4.50
C ASP A 261 -22.43 7.16 -3.46
N ALA A 262 -23.55 7.75 -3.02
CA ALA A 262 -24.43 7.18 -2.01
C ALA A 262 -25.13 5.88 -2.44
N THR A 263 -25.22 5.59 -3.73
CA THR A 263 -25.84 4.37 -4.27
C THR A 263 -24.79 3.28 -4.59
N HIS A 264 -23.55 3.69 -4.88
CA HIS A 264 -22.42 2.81 -5.17
C HIS A 264 -21.45 2.82 -3.98
N ARG A 265 -21.78 2.04 -2.97
CA ARG A 265 -21.11 2.02 -1.68
C ARG A 265 -20.07 0.92 -1.60
N VAL A 266 -19.08 1.11 -0.73
CA VAL A 266 -18.08 0.08 -0.38
C VAL A 266 -18.26 -0.37 1.06
N ARG A 267 -17.77 -1.56 1.40
CA ARG A 267 -17.91 -2.11 2.76
C ARG A 267 -16.74 -2.97 3.19
N GLY A 268 -16.61 -3.16 4.50
CA GLY A 268 -15.69 -4.15 5.06
C GLY A 268 -14.26 -3.62 5.22
N PHE A 269 -14.08 -2.46 5.86
CA PHE A 269 -12.76 -1.94 6.23
C PHE A 269 -12.51 -2.08 7.73
N ASN A 270 -11.35 -2.62 8.09
CA ASN A 270 -10.85 -2.66 9.45
C ASN A 270 -9.50 -1.95 9.54
N ILE A 271 -9.44 -0.85 10.30
CA ILE A 271 -8.27 0.01 10.48
C ILE A 271 -7.88 -0.03 11.95
N THR A 272 -6.87 -0.83 12.30
CA THR A 272 -6.58 -1.16 13.69
C THR A 272 -5.09 -1.12 14.01
N GLY A 273 -4.73 -0.52 15.15
CA GLY A 273 -3.37 -0.56 15.70
C GLY A 273 -2.32 0.18 14.87
N ASN A 274 -2.73 1.07 13.96
CA ASN A 274 -1.78 1.85 13.17
C ASN A 274 -1.26 3.04 13.98
N LEU A 275 -0.01 3.44 13.71
CA LEU A 275 0.58 4.68 14.20
C LEU A 275 0.50 5.75 13.10
N PHE A 276 -0.04 6.91 13.44
CA PHE A 276 -0.06 8.10 12.59
C PHE A 276 0.78 9.19 13.24
N ALA A 277 1.82 9.68 12.57
CA ALA A 277 2.68 10.73 13.07
C ALA A 277 3.17 11.66 11.96
N CYS A 278 3.31 12.94 12.25
CA CYS A 278 3.93 13.93 11.38
C CYS A 278 4.96 14.70 12.21
N GLU A 279 6.24 14.38 12.01
CA GLU A 279 7.37 15.00 12.72
C GLU A 279 8.12 16.00 11.83
N ASP A 280 8.02 15.81 10.51
CA ASP A 280 8.70 16.68 9.55
C ASP A 280 7.98 18.02 9.39
N GLU A 281 8.73 19.10 9.26
CA GLU A 281 8.20 20.42 8.90
C GLU A 281 7.49 20.36 7.54
N GLY A 282 6.27 20.91 7.49
CA GLY A 282 5.42 20.89 6.29
C GLY A 282 4.73 19.56 6.00
N ALA A 283 4.83 18.58 6.89
CA ALA A 283 3.99 17.40 6.87
C ALA A 283 2.72 17.63 7.70
N GLY A 284 1.59 17.06 7.27
CA GLY A 284 0.33 17.16 7.99
C GLY A 284 -0.82 16.56 7.20
N TRP A 285 -1.72 15.86 7.90
CA TRP A 285 -2.98 15.39 7.34
C TRP A 285 -4.18 16.10 7.97
N SER A 286 -5.22 16.31 7.18
CA SER A 286 -6.49 16.85 7.69
C SER A 286 -7.16 15.89 8.67
N TYR A 287 -7.11 14.59 8.36
CA TYR A 287 -7.68 13.50 9.14
C TYR A 287 -6.75 12.28 9.12
N ALA A 288 -6.84 11.43 10.13
CA ALA A 288 -6.24 10.11 10.05
C ALA A 288 -6.97 9.24 9.04
N VAL A 289 -8.30 9.24 9.09
CA VAL A 289 -9.15 8.50 8.16
C VAL A 289 -10.26 9.40 7.64
N SER A 290 -10.44 9.44 6.33
CA SER A 290 -11.62 10.00 5.67
C SER A 290 -12.32 8.90 4.88
N ALA A 291 -13.61 8.70 5.12
CA ALA A 291 -14.40 7.66 4.49
C ALA A 291 -15.70 8.23 3.94
N GLU A 292 -15.99 8.02 2.65
CA GLU A 292 -17.20 8.50 2.00
C GLU A 292 -18.00 7.32 1.42
N HIS A 293 -19.26 7.19 1.84
CA HIS A 293 -20.18 6.14 1.43
C HIS A 293 -19.68 4.72 1.73
N VAL A 294 -19.15 4.53 2.94
CA VAL A 294 -18.56 3.26 3.41
C VAL A 294 -19.48 2.60 4.43
N ASP A 295 -19.68 1.30 4.28
CA ASP A 295 -20.40 0.44 5.22
C ASP A 295 -19.42 -0.50 5.94
N ASP A 296 -19.76 -0.97 7.14
CA ASP A 296 -18.95 -1.91 7.91
C ASP A 296 -17.50 -1.43 8.10
N LEU A 297 -17.31 -0.17 8.50
CA LEU A 297 -16.02 0.40 8.84
C LEU A 297 -15.74 0.26 10.33
N SER A 298 -14.64 -0.39 10.68
CA SER A 298 -14.13 -0.49 12.04
C SER A 298 -12.80 0.27 12.15
N ILE A 299 -12.71 1.17 13.12
CA ILE A 299 -11.48 1.93 13.41
C ILE A 299 -11.20 1.81 14.91
N SER A 300 -10.10 1.14 15.28
CA SER A 300 -9.83 0.85 16.70
C SER A 300 -8.34 0.76 17.01
N GLY A 301 -7.96 1.13 18.25
CA GLY A 301 -6.61 0.92 18.79
C GLY A 301 -5.49 1.64 18.05
N ASN A 302 -5.81 2.59 17.17
CA ASN A 302 -4.79 3.38 16.48
C ASN A 302 -4.19 4.43 17.42
N GLN A 303 -2.93 4.76 17.18
CA GLN A 303 -2.20 5.79 17.89
C GLN A 303 -2.06 7.03 17.02
N TRP A 304 -2.34 8.18 17.62
CA TRP A 304 -2.25 9.48 16.99
C TRP A 304 -1.06 10.21 17.61
N GLY A 305 -0.04 10.53 16.82
CA GLY A 305 1.14 11.28 17.29
C GLY A 305 0.79 12.72 17.70
N ASP A 306 1.74 13.41 18.34
CA ASP A 306 1.55 14.72 18.99
C ASP A 306 1.20 15.87 18.03
N HIS A 307 1.45 15.75 16.73
CA HIS A 307 1.02 16.69 15.73
C HIS A 307 -0.39 16.34 15.27
N GLY A 308 -1.34 16.88 16.03
CA GLY A 308 -2.75 16.56 15.94
C GLY A 308 -3.33 16.83 14.57
N PHE A 309 -4.18 15.94 14.15
CA PHE A 309 -5.20 16.26 13.18
C PHE A 309 -5.98 17.46 13.72
N ALA A 310 -6.09 18.53 12.94
CA ALA A 310 -6.66 19.80 13.39
C ALA A 310 -8.14 19.68 13.82
N VAL A 311 -8.78 18.53 13.52
CA VAL A 311 -10.18 18.23 13.79
C VAL A 311 -10.27 16.74 14.20
N SER A 312 -11.42 16.11 14.16
CA SER A 312 -11.62 14.70 14.49
C SER A 312 -10.70 13.75 13.68
N PRO A 313 -10.23 12.62 14.23
CA PRO A 313 -9.45 11.66 13.48
C PRO A 313 -10.22 10.99 12.32
N VAL A 314 -11.55 11.11 12.26
CA VAL A 314 -12.36 10.50 11.20
C VAL A 314 -13.35 11.48 10.61
N ARG A 315 -13.42 11.51 9.28
CA ARG A 315 -14.41 12.26 8.50
C ARG A 315 -15.16 11.32 7.56
N GLY A 316 -16.46 11.52 7.40
CA GLY A 316 -17.20 10.96 6.27
C GLY A 316 -18.61 10.44 6.59
N ALA A 317 -19.37 10.13 5.54
CA ALA A 317 -20.66 9.49 5.62
C ALA A 317 -20.47 7.97 5.75
N VAL A 318 -20.46 7.50 6.99
CA VAL A 318 -20.37 6.08 7.34
C VAL A 318 -21.76 5.62 7.78
N THR A 319 -22.20 4.45 7.37
CA THR A 319 -23.54 3.93 7.73
C THR A 319 -23.53 3.06 8.97
N ALA A 320 -24.72 2.70 9.41
CA ALA A 320 -24.96 1.87 10.61
C ALA A 320 -24.06 0.62 10.65
N GLY A 321 -23.52 0.33 11.82
CA GLY A 321 -22.60 -0.79 12.04
C GLY A 321 -21.13 -0.43 12.16
N SER A 322 -20.77 0.82 11.88
CA SER A 322 -19.39 1.27 12.04
C SER A 322 -19.09 1.68 13.47
N ARG A 323 -17.87 1.36 13.92
CA ARG A 323 -17.39 1.73 15.26
C ARG A 323 -16.03 2.41 15.15
N VAL A 324 -15.91 3.57 15.79
CA VAL A 324 -14.64 4.29 15.93
C VAL A 324 -14.18 4.20 17.37
N VAL A 325 -12.97 3.73 17.62
CA VAL A 325 -12.35 3.68 18.95
C VAL A 325 -11.04 4.45 18.91
N ALA A 326 -10.92 5.49 19.71
CA ALA A 326 -9.73 6.33 19.76
C ALA A 326 -9.36 6.75 21.18
N THR A 327 -8.08 6.99 21.44
CA THR A 327 -7.59 7.62 22.68
C THR A 327 -7.34 9.09 22.42
N VAL A 328 -7.83 9.96 23.31
CA VAL A 328 -7.70 11.41 23.24
C VAL A 328 -6.82 11.88 24.38
N SER A 329 -5.74 12.60 24.08
CA SER A 329 -4.80 13.16 25.06
C SER A 329 -4.67 14.67 25.00
N GLY A 330 -5.42 15.33 24.09
CA GLY A 330 -5.38 16.79 23.90
C GLY A 330 -6.74 17.38 23.54
N PRO A 331 -6.77 18.64 23.06
CA PRO A 331 -7.99 19.26 22.54
C PRO A 331 -8.48 18.50 21.29
N LEU A 332 -9.73 18.09 21.26
CA LEU A 332 -10.33 17.42 20.12
C LEU A 332 -11.82 17.79 20.00
N THR A 333 -12.26 18.24 18.83
CA THR A 333 -13.68 18.28 18.50
C THR A 333 -14.08 16.89 17.99
N LEU A 334 -15.03 16.24 18.66
CA LEU A 334 -15.49 14.90 18.27
C LEU A 334 -16.31 14.99 16.99
N ASP A 335 -16.20 13.96 16.16
CA ASP A 335 -16.85 13.92 14.85
C ASP A 335 -18.36 13.66 14.96
N ALA A 336 -19.11 14.10 13.96
CA ALA A 336 -20.56 14.00 13.88
C ALA A 336 -21.03 13.21 12.65
N ALA A 337 -20.18 12.43 12.00
CA ALA A 337 -20.58 11.61 10.86
C ALA A 337 -21.73 10.66 11.28
N PRO A 338 -22.88 10.64 10.58
CA PRO A 338 -24.06 9.92 11.02
C PRO A 338 -23.87 8.39 10.95
N GLY A 339 -24.47 7.67 11.90
CA GLY A 339 -24.50 6.20 11.91
C GLY A 339 -23.23 5.53 12.47
N ILE A 340 -22.42 6.26 13.21
CA ILE A 340 -21.18 5.73 13.81
C ILE A 340 -21.34 5.64 15.32
N ASP A 341 -20.91 4.51 15.90
CA ASP A 341 -20.66 4.36 17.33
C ASP A 341 -19.26 4.86 17.65
N TYR A 342 -19.15 5.95 18.38
CA TYR A 342 -17.86 6.51 18.81
C TYR A 342 -17.51 6.05 20.23
N VAL A 343 -16.32 5.49 20.41
CA VAL A 343 -15.76 5.13 21.70
C VAL A 343 -14.44 5.86 21.90
N TYR A 344 -14.40 6.79 22.84
CA TYR A 344 -13.21 7.56 23.15
C TYR A 344 -12.67 7.24 24.53
N PHE A 345 -11.39 6.89 24.60
CA PHE A 345 -10.63 6.81 25.83
C PHE A 345 -9.98 8.15 26.11
N LEU A 346 -10.41 8.84 27.16
CA LEU A 346 -9.93 10.17 27.52
C LEU A 346 -8.75 10.02 28.48
N ALA A 347 -7.54 10.28 28.00
CA ALA A 347 -6.33 10.32 28.83
C ALA A 347 -6.12 11.69 29.47
N ASP A 348 -5.16 11.80 30.38
CA ASP A 348 -4.83 13.08 31.00
C ASP A 348 -4.47 14.14 29.95
N GLY A 349 -5.08 15.31 30.10
CA GLY A 349 -4.95 16.40 29.13
C GLY A 349 -6.03 16.44 28.05
N ALA A 350 -6.86 15.40 27.93
CA ALA A 350 -7.99 15.40 26.99
C ALA A 350 -8.94 16.58 27.26
N ARG A 351 -9.31 17.25 26.17
CA ARG A 351 -10.32 18.35 26.18
C ARG A 351 -11.29 18.14 25.03
N PRO A 352 -12.13 17.07 25.11
CA PRO A 352 -13.05 16.78 24.04
C PRO A 352 -14.17 17.82 24.00
N LYS A 353 -14.48 18.28 22.80
CA LYS A 353 -15.63 19.14 22.52
C LYS A 353 -16.65 18.32 21.73
N MET A 354 -17.85 18.14 22.26
CA MET A 354 -18.93 17.48 21.56
C MET A 354 -19.33 18.28 20.30
N PRO A 355 -19.72 17.62 19.22
CA PRO A 355 -20.30 18.28 18.05
C PRO A 355 -21.65 18.89 18.39
N ALA A 356 -22.24 19.65 17.44
CA ALA A 356 -23.61 20.14 17.63
C ALA A 356 -24.59 18.97 17.82
N ALA A 357 -25.48 19.10 18.80
CA ALA A 357 -26.46 18.06 19.10
C ALA A 357 -27.58 17.98 18.07
N GLN A 358 -27.87 19.10 17.39
CA GLN A 358 -28.91 19.16 16.37
C GLN A 358 -28.63 18.18 15.23
N ASP A 359 -29.61 17.36 14.89
CA ASP A 359 -29.56 16.33 13.83
C ASP A 359 -28.47 15.25 14.04
N ASN A 360 -27.86 15.17 15.22
CA ASN A 360 -26.85 14.15 15.53
C ASN A 360 -27.52 12.91 16.13
N THR A 361 -27.41 11.79 15.43
CA THR A 361 -28.00 10.49 15.83
C THR A 361 -26.99 9.51 16.36
N ASN A 362 -25.72 9.93 16.56
CA ASN A 362 -24.66 9.06 17.01
C ASN A 362 -24.69 8.81 18.51
N ARG A 363 -24.11 7.67 18.90
CA ARG A 363 -23.81 7.37 20.27
C ARG A 363 -22.32 7.60 20.53
N TYR A 364 -22.01 8.26 21.63
CA TYR A 364 -20.63 8.48 22.09
C TYR A 364 -20.43 7.80 23.43
N THR A 365 -19.55 6.82 23.46
CA THR A 365 -19.08 6.21 24.71
C THR A 365 -17.75 6.88 25.09
N LEU A 366 -17.71 7.58 26.20
CA LEU A 366 -16.53 8.25 26.71
C LEU A 366 -16.05 7.52 27.97
N LYS A 367 -14.81 7.05 27.97
CA LYS A 367 -14.17 6.44 29.14
C LYS A 367 -13.01 7.30 29.62
N ASN A 368 -13.06 7.78 30.82
CA ASN A 368 -11.92 8.46 31.44
C ASN A 368 -10.88 7.43 31.90
N VAL A 369 -9.78 7.35 31.13
CA VAL A 369 -8.61 6.48 31.43
C VAL A 369 -7.46 7.27 32.04
N GLY A 370 -7.64 8.58 32.26
CA GLY A 370 -6.69 9.46 32.94
C GLY A 370 -6.80 9.34 34.46
N THR A 371 -5.99 10.14 35.12
CA THR A 371 -5.93 10.22 36.60
C THR A 371 -6.71 11.40 37.17
N ARG A 372 -7.31 12.24 36.33
CA ARG A 372 -8.01 13.46 36.70
C ARG A 372 -9.46 13.43 36.23
N THR A 373 -10.32 14.06 37.02
CA THR A 373 -11.70 14.34 36.64
C THR A 373 -11.77 15.21 35.39
N MET A 374 -12.66 14.88 34.47
CA MET A 374 -12.90 15.63 33.24
C MET A 374 -14.34 16.09 33.15
N THR A 375 -14.57 17.15 32.39
CA THR A 375 -15.92 17.64 32.09
C THR A 375 -16.16 17.66 30.59
N VAL A 376 -17.21 16.99 30.14
CA VAL A 376 -17.62 16.92 28.74
C VAL A 376 -19.10 17.20 28.63
N ALA A 377 -19.49 18.16 27.79
CA ALA A 377 -20.90 18.57 27.63
C ALA A 377 -21.62 18.90 28.96
N GLY A 378 -20.89 19.39 29.94
CA GLY A 378 -21.42 19.68 31.27
C GLY A 378 -21.49 18.48 32.26
N LEU A 379 -21.16 17.28 31.79
CA LEU A 379 -21.09 16.07 32.63
C LEU A 379 -19.69 15.91 33.21
N VAL A 380 -19.63 15.52 34.45
CA VAL A 380 -18.39 15.22 35.18
C VAL A 380 -18.08 13.74 35.00
N ILE A 381 -16.89 13.38 34.55
CA ILE A 381 -16.42 12.02 34.31
C ILE A 381 -15.20 11.78 35.19
N GLU A 382 -15.38 11.00 36.23
CA GLU A 382 -14.30 10.64 37.17
C GLU A 382 -13.32 9.62 36.52
N PRO A 383 -12.09 9.52 37.04
CA PRO A 383 -11.16 8.47 36.61
C PRO A 383 -11.78 7.06 36.68
N GLY A 384 -11.77 6.35 35.57
CA GLY A 384 -12.35 5.01 35.43
C GLY A 384 -13.81 4.98 34.96
N ASP A 385 -14.53 6.10 35.07
CA ASP A 385 -15.92 6.17 34.62
C ASP A 385 -16.09 6.00 33.11
N VAL A 386 -17.25 5.46 32.75
CA VAL A 386 -17.74 5.34 31.37
C VAL A 386 -19.07 6.06 31.27
N VAL A 387 -19.22 6.93 30.32
CA VAL A 387 -20.44 7.69 30.05
C VAL A 387 -20.85 7.48 28.60
N ASP A 388 -22.10 7.07 28.40
CA ASP A 388 -22.72 7.01 27.07
C ASP A 388 -23.58 8.26 26.86
N LEU A 389 -23.36 8.93 25.74
CA LEU A 389 -24.05 10.16 25.36
C LEU A 389 -24.80 9.95 24.05
N VAL A 390 -26.05 10.38 24.04
CA VAL A 390 -26.88 10.51 22.81
C VAL A 390 -27.44 11.91 22.75
N SER A 391 -27.74 12.40 21.56
CA SER A 391 -28.42 13.68 21.37
C SER A 391 -29.93 13.51 21.47
N ASP A 392 -30.59 14.47 22.11
CA ASP A 392 -32.06 14.64 22.07
C ASP A 392 -32.51 15.70 21.05
N GLY A 393 -31.58 16.18 20.21
CA GLY A 393 -31.79 17.25 19.25
C GLY A 393 -31.57 18.66 19.81
N SER A 394 -31.54 18.82 21.14
CA SER A 394 -31.29 20.11 21.80
C SER A 394 -29.99 20.11 22.62
N GLY A 395 -29.56 18.94 23.08
CA GLY A 395 -28.38 18.77 23.89
C GLY A 395 -27.89 17.31 23.91
N TRP A 396 -26.88 17.06 24.72
CA TRP A 396 -26.32 15.74 24.93
C TRP A 396 -26.86 15.17 26.25
N GLN A 397 -27.43 13.99 26.19
CA GLN A 397 -28.01 13.28 27.32
C GLN A 397 -27.20 12.03 27.62
N GLN A 398 -26.99 11.78 28.92
CA GLN A 398 -26.42 10.52 29.37
C GLN A 398 -27.50 9.42 29.37
N VAL A 399 -27.17 8.24 28.80
CA VAL A 399 -28.03 7.07 28.72
C VAL A 399 -27.49 5.92 29.56
#